data_81e29d171c144d5531abfddda76ebbce
#
_entry.id   81e29d171c144d5531abfddda76ebbce
#
_cell.length_a   1.000
_cell.length_b   1.000
_cell.length_c   1.000
_cell.angle_alpha   90.00
_cell.angle_beta   90.00
_cell.angle_gamma   90.00
#
_symmetry.space_group_name_H-M   'P 1'
#
loop_
_entity.id
_entity.type
_entity.pdbx_description
1 polymer ?
#
loop_
_entity_poly.entity_id
_entity_poly.type
_entity_poly.pdbx_seq_one_letter_code
_entity_poly.pdbx_strand_id
1 'polypeptide(L)'
;MFVNTSSNTWEQTPEQVILKIELIVFDIGEVSFGIPIHQIDRIISNLHLDKNPTLTQNVEIIDLHARLTGISIPNPTAIAIFTNAAQQLCGIPIDTIPTLICIPLDRIRTLPHNFRTTNPLGIASHIAMVSTPAELTIFILA
;
A
#
# COMPACT_ATOMS: atom_id res chain seq x y z
N MET A 1 19.04 -43.85 -10.74
CA MET A 1 18.66 -43.32 -10.90
C MET A 1 18.53 -42.80 -10.93
N PHE A 2 17.89 -42.64 -10.67
CA PHE A 2 17.52 -41.95 -10.70
C PHE A 2 17.13 -41.54 -10.62
N VAL A 3 17.12 -41.70 -10.32
CA VAL A 3 16.68 -41.11 -10.24
C VAL A 3 16.39 -40.59 -10.18
N ASN A 4 16.13 -40.76 -9.97
CA ASN A 4 15.79 -40.01 -9.84
C ASN A 4 15.46 -39.53 -9.67
N THR A 5 15.45 -39.62 -9.46
CA THR A 5 15.19 -38.97 -9.31
C THR A 5 14.94 -38.31 -9.17
N SER A 6 14.93 -38.50 -8.96
CA SER A 6 14.61 -37.70 -8.96
C SER A 6 14.39 -37.00 -9.01
N SER A 7 14.19 -37.03 -8.83
CA SER A 7 13.89 -36.29 -9.15
C SER A 7 13.47 -35.58 -9.26
N ASN A 8 13.02 -35.43 -9.17
CA ASN A 8 12.60 -34.77 -9.52
C ASN A 8 11.96 -33.76 -9.08
N THR A 9 11.52 -33.66 -8.86
CA THR A 9 10.62 -32.89 -8.04
C THR A 9 11.21 -31.57 -7.61
N TRP A 10 12.38 -31.57 -7.24
CA TRP A 10 13.05 -30.35 -6.84
C TRP A 10 13.33 -29.44 -8.00
N GLU A 11 13.36 -29.95 -9.15
CA GLU A 11 13.49 -29.09 -10.30
C GLU A 11 12.31 -28.21 -10.51
N GLN A 12 11.21 -28.57 -9.93
CA GLN A 12 10.00 -27.77 -10.05
C GLN A 12 10.06 -26.51 -9.25
N THR A 13 10.98 -26.46 -8.32
CA THR A 13 11.01 -25.36 -7.37
C THR A 13 11.04 -23.99 -8.02
N PRO A 14 11.88 -23.73 -9.04
CA PRO A 14 11.90 -22.38 -9.62
C PRO A 14 10.56 -21.98 -10.22
N GLU A 15 9.82 -22.92 -10.74
CA GLU A 15 8.52 -22.61 -11.33
C GLU A 15 7.46 -22.41 -10.30
N GLN A 16 7.70 -22.92 -9.10
CA GLN A 16 6.73 -22.80 -8.01
C GLN A 16 6.99 -21.61 -7.13
N VAL A 17 8.13 -20.96 -7.31
CA VAL A 17 8.44 -19.77 -6.53
C VAL A 17 7.71 -18.59 -7.12
N ILE A 18 6.76 -18.06 -6.40
CA ILE A 18 6.01 -16.87 -6.80
C ILE A 18 6.46 -15.72 -5.93
N LEU A 19 7.02 -14.69 -6.55
CA LEU A 19 7.42 -13.51 -5.83
C LEU A 19 6.18 -12.69 -5.50
N LYS A 20 6.07 -12.28 -4.24
CA LYS A 20 4.91 -11.56 -3.73
C LYS A 20 5.37 -10.38 -2.92
N ILE A 21 4.47 -9.41 -2.79
CA ILE A 21 4.65 -8.27 -1.90
C ILE A 21 3.47 -8.18 -0.97
N GLU A 22 3.73 -7.83 0.27
CA GLU A 22 2.68 -7.59 1.25
C GLU A 22 2.37 -6.10 1.30
N LEU A 23 1.08 -5.78 1.21
CA LEU A 23 0.60 -4.41 1.26
C LEU A 23 -0.35 -4.23 2.43
N ILE A 24 -0.21 -3.10 3.10
CA ILE A 24 -1.26 -2.62 4.00
C ILE A 24 -2.23 -1.83 3.13
N VAL A 25 -3.48 -2.29 3.07
CA VAL A 25 -4.49 -1.75 2.16
C VAL A 25 -5.59 -1.08 2.97
N PHE A 26 -5.97 0.11 2.54
CA PHE A 26 -7.05 0.87 3.15
C PHE A 26 -7.85 1.56 2.04
N ASP A 27 -9.10 1.88 2.35
CA ASP A 27 -9.99 2.52 1.40
C ASP A 27 -10.19 3.97 1.76
N ILE A 28 -10.26 4.81 0.72
CA ILE A 28 -10.70 6.20 0.85
C ILE A 28 -11.84 6.35 -0.15
N GLY A 29 -13.06 6.42 0.37
CA GLY A 29 -14.24 6.34 -0.48
C GLY A 29 -14.27 4.99 -1.19
N GLU A 30 -14.33 5.03 -2.50
CA GLU A 30 -14.38 3.81 -3.31
C GLU A 30 -13.03 3.44 -3.88
N VAL A 31 -11.97 4.11 -3.46
CA VAL A 31 -10.63 3.88 -3.99
C VAL A 31 -9.80 3.17 -2.95
N SER A 32 -9.14 2.09 -3.37
CA SER A 32 -8.27 1.32 -2.49
C SER A 32 -6.81 1.72 -2.72
N PHE A 33 -6.11 1.94 -1.62
CA PHE A 33 -4.69 2.27 -1.63
C PHE A 33 -3.91 1.22 -0.86
N GLY A 34 -2.68 0.99 -1.27
CA GLY A 34 -1.80 0.06 -0.60
C GLY A 34 -0.42 0.65 -0.37
N ILE A 35 0.17 0.32 0.77
CA ILE A 35 1.53 0.71 1.08
C ILE A 35 2.31 -0.57 1.33
N PRO A 36 3.46 -0.77 0.63
CA PRO A 36 4.29 -1.93 0.91
C PRO A 36 4.67 -1.99 2.39
N ILE A 37 4.56 -3.17 2.98
CA ILE A 37 4.72 -3.30 4.41
C ILE A 37 6.11 -2.88 4.87
N HIS A 38 7.12 -3.07 4.04
CA HIS A 38 8.49 -2.68 4.40
C HIS A 38 8.69 -1.17 4.41
N GLN A 39 7.77 -0.40 3.84
CA GLN A 39 7.83 1.07 3.87
C GLN A 39 6.99 1.65 5.00
N ILE A 40 6.17 0.86 5.65
CA ILE A 40 5.38 1.32 6.79
C ILE A 40 6.32 1.55 7.98
N ASP A 41 6.28 2.76 8.52
CA ASP A 41 6.96 3.07 9.76
C ASP A 41 6.09 2.65 10.94
N ARG A 42 4.83 3.11 10.94
CA ARG A 42 3.87 2.77 12.00
C ARG A 42 2.49 3.26 11.61
N ILE A 43 1.50 2.76 12.33
CA ILE A 43 0.13 3.26 12.22
C ILE A 43 -0.26 3.76 13.60
N ILE A 44 -0.58 5.05 13.69
CA ILE A 44 -0.87 5.70 14.96
C ILE A 44 -2.37 5.89 15.08
N SER A 45 -2.97 5.35 16.12
CA SER A 45 -4.39 5.55 16.37
C SER A 45 -4.66 7.00 16.78
N ASN A 46 -5.87 7.45 16.52
CA ASN A 46 -6.28 8.80 16.88
C ASN A 46 -6.16 9.05 18.40
N LEU A 47 -6.44 8.03 19.20
CA LEU A 47 -6.29 8.13 20.65
C LEU A 47 -4.85 8.43 21.06
N HIS A 48 -3.89 7.74 20.45
CA HIS A 48 -2.49 7.97 20.75
C HIS A 48 -2.05 9.36 20.31
N LEU A 49 -2.57 9.82 19.18
CA LEU A 49 -2.23 11.14 18.66
C LEU A 49 -2.74 12.25 19.57
N ASP A 50 -3.94 12.09 20.10
CA ASP A 50 -4.51 13.07 21.04
C ASP A 50 -3.67 13.19 22.30
N LYS A 51 -3.11 12.09 22.78
CA LYS A 51 -2.28 12.08 23.98
C LYS A 51 -0.85 12.54 23.72
N ASN A 52 -0.39 12.41 22.50
CA ASN A 52 0.99 12.73 22.15
C ASN A 52 1.07 13.34 20.75
N PRO A 53 0.72 14.63 20.61
CA PRO A 53 0.70 15.26 19.28
C PRO A 53 2.03 15.30 18.58
N THR A 54 3.16 15.11 19.30
CA THR A 54 4.47 15.14 18.67
C THR A 54 4.77 13.88 17.86
N LEU A 55 3.90 12.87 17.88
CA LEU A 55 4.11 11.65 17.13
C LEU A 55 4.13 11.89 15.62
N THR A 56 3.53 12.99 15.13
CA THR A 56 3.56 13.35 13.71
C THR A 56 4.57 14.46 13.41
N GLN A 57 5.44 14.77 14.33
CA GLN A 57 6.47 15.77 14.08
C GLN A 57 7.39 15.28 12.98
N ASN A 58 7.71 16.15 12.03
CA ASN A 58 8.54 15.85 10.87
C ASN A 58 7.89 14.86 9.89
N VAL A 59 6.58 14.71 9.98
CA VAL A 59 5.82 13.87 9.04
C VAL A 59 5.02 14.78 8.14
N GLU A 60 5.14 14.59 6.83
CA GLU A 60 4.31 15.31 5.88
C GLU A 60 2.97 14.63 5.79
N ILE A 61 1.91 15.32 6.20
CA ILE A 61 0.56 14.78 6.16
C ILE A 61 -0.02 14.97 4.77
N ILE A 62 -0.45 13.87 4.18
CA ILE A 62 -1.05 13.86 2.84
C ILE A 62 -2.53 13.51 3.02
N ASP A 63 -3.39 14.48 2.78
CA ASP A 63 -4.83 14.30 2.93
C ASP A 63 -5.40 13.77 1.61
N LEU A 64 -5.34 12.45 1.44
CA LEU A 64 -5.86 11.81 0.23
C LEU A 64 -7.36 11.97 0.11
N HIS A 65 -8.06 11.95 1.23
CA HIS A 65 -9.52 12.12 1.22
C HIS A 65 -9.89 13.47 0.61
N ALA A 66 -9.21 14.53 1.04
CA ALA A 66 -9.46 15.86 0.49
C ALA A 66 -9.09 15.93 -0.99
N ARG A 67 -8.03 15.27 -1.39
CA ARG A 67 -7.62 15.24 -2.81
C ARG A 67 -8.65 14.56 -3.70
N LEU A 68 -9.32 13.54 -3.16
CA LEU A 68 -10.29 12.77 -3.96
C LEU A 68 -11.70 13.34 -3.88
N THR A 69 -12.09 13.86 -2.73
CA THR A 69 -13.47 14.30 -2.50
C THR A 69 -13.62 15.79 -2.28
N GLY A 70 -12.51 16.50 -2.06
CA GLY A 70 -12.53 17.92 -1.71
C GLY A 70 -12.77 18.19 -0.23
N ILE A 71 -12.95 17.15 0.57
CA ILE A 71 -13.28 17.29 1.99
C ILE A 71 -12.34 16.39 2.80
N SER A 72 -11.78 16.96 3.87
CA SER A 72 -10.94 16.19 4.78
C SER A 72 -11.79 15.27 5.64
N ILE A 73 -11.20 14.17 6.11
CA ILE A 73 -11.84 13.28 7.07
C ILE A 73 -12.00 14.04 8.39
N PRO A 74 -13.25 14.20 8.91
CA PRO A 74 -13.43 14.97 10.14
C PRO A 74 -12.75 14.34 11.35
N ASN A 75 -12.83 13.02 11.47
CA ASN A 75 -12.28 12.30 12.61
C ASN A 75 -11.59 11.04 12.12
N PRO A 76 -10.34 11.14 11.67
CA PRO A 76 -9.63 9.95 11.21
C PRO A 76 -9.45 8.95 12.35
N THR A 77 -9.57 7.68 12.05
CA THR A 77 -9.36 6.61 13.01
C THR A 77 -7.89 6.47 13.35
N ALA A 78 -7.03 6.69 12.35
CA ALA A 78 -5.59 6.52 12.50
C ALA A 78 -4.87 7.30 11.42
N ILE A 79 -3.55 7.38 11.57
CA ILE A 79 -2.66 7.91 10.53
C ILE A 79 -1.66 6.82 10.19
N ALA A 80 -1.58 6.47 8.92
CA ALA A 80 -0.60 5.51 8.43
C ALA A 80 0.67 6.27 8.03
N ILE A 81 1.77 6.01 8.71
CA ILE A 81 3.04 6.68 8.48
C ILE A 81 3.98 5.75 7.75
N PHE A 82 4.52 6.23 6.65
CA PHE A 82 5.40 5.43 5.80
C PHE A 82 6.51 6.29 5.22
N THR A 83 7.57 5.62 4.76
CA THR A 83 8.70 6.29 4.11
C THR A 83 8.50 6.16 2.60
N ASN A 84 8.48 7.31 1.90
CA ASN A 84 8.32 7.30 0.44
C ASN A 84 9.65 7.04 -0.26
N ALA A 85 9.64 7.05 -1.59
CA ALA A 85 10.83 6.77 -2.38
C ALA A 85 11.94 7.81 -2.17
N ALA A 86 11.57 9.02 -1.77
CA ALA A 86 12.54 10.08 -1.46
C ALA A 86 13.05 10.02 -0.02
N GLN A 87 12.75 8.94 0.70
CA GLN A 87 13.17 8.75 2.08
C GLN A 87 12.56 9.75 3.04
N GLN A 88 11.39 10.28 2.69
CA GLN A 88 10.67 11.21 3.55
C GLN A 88 9.53 10.49 4.26
N LEU A 89 9.30 10.89 5.52
CA LEU A 89 8.17 10.35 6.27
C LEU A 89 6.90 11.07 5.85
N CYS A 90 5.91 10.28 5.43
CA CYS A 90 4.60 10.77 5.03
C CYS A 90 3.54 10.10 5.89
N GLY A 91 2.44 10.80 6.12
CA GLY A 91 1.34 10.26 6.89
C GLY A 91 0.01 10.48 6.17
N ILE A 92 -0.81 9.45 6.16
CA ILE A 92 -2.12 9.51 5.51
C ILE A 92 -3.19 9.22 6.55
N PRO A 93 -4.07 10.20 6.81
CA PRO A 93 -5.23 9.95 7.69
C PRO A 93 -6.17 8.94 7.04
N ILE A 94 -6.60 7.96 7.83
CA ILE A 94 -7.52 6.92 7.37
C ILE A 94 -8.67 6.80 8.37
N ASP A 95 -9.84 6.41 7.87
CA ASP A 95 -11.03 6.23 8.71
C ASP A 95 -11.55 4.79 8.65
N THR A 96 -10.82 3.90 8.02
CA THR A 96 -11.16 2.49 7.97
C THR A 96 -10.03 1.67 8.57
N ILE A 97 -10.34 0.43 8.93
CA ILE A 97 -9.34 -0.48 9.46
C ILE A 97 -8.54 -1.04 8.28
N PRO A 98 -7.22 -0.84 8.26
CA PRO A 98 -6.42 -1.39 7.16
C PRO A 98 -6.32 -2.89 7.24
N THR A 99 -6.13 -3.52 6.08
CA THR A 99 -5.96 -4.97 5.97
C THR A 99 -4.64 -5.28 5.31
N LEU A 100 -4.11 -6.46 5.61
CA LEU A 100 -2.87 -6.95 5.00
C LEU A 100 -3.24 -7.83 3.81
N ILE A 101 -2.73 -7.49 2.63
CA ILE A 101 -2.98 -8.25 1.41
C ILE A 101 -1.65 -8.61 0.78
N CYS A 102 -1.51 -9.86 0.39
CA CYS A 102 -0.31 -10.36 -0.29
C CYS A 102 -0.63 -10.46 -1.79
N ILE A 103 0.21 -9.81 -2.61
CA ILE A 103 -0.05 -9.70 -4.05
C ILE A 103 1.15 -10.21 -4.83
N PRO A 104 0.93 -11.08 -5.82
CA PRO A 104 2.03 -11.49 -6.71
C PRO A 104 2.58 -10.29 -7.47
N LEU A 105 3.90 -10.24 -7.63
CA LEU A 105 4.55 -9.12 -8.32
C LEU A 105 4.11 -8.97 -9.77
N ASP A 106 3.70 -10.06 -10.40
CA ASP A 106 3.27 -9.99 -11.80
C ASP A 106 1.90 -9.31 -11.97
N ARG A 107 1.22 -8.98 -10.88
CA ARG A 107 -0.02 -8.22 -10.90
C ARG A 107 0.18 -6.73 -10.72
N ILE A 108 1.43 -6.29 -10.58
CA ILE A 108 1.75 -4.90 -10.28
C ILE A 108 2.33 -4.26 -11.54
N ARG A 109 1.84 -3.06 -11.85
CA ARG A 109 2.30 -2.27 -12.99
C ARG A 109 2.67 -0.88 -12.53
N THR A 110 3.71 -0.34 -13.15
CA THR A 110 4.11 1.05 -12.90
C THR A 110 3.11 1.99 -13.58
N LEU A 111 2.73 3.04 -12.88
CA LEU A 111 1.87 4.07 -13.46
C LEU A 111 2.69 5.00 -14.35
N PRO A 112 2.13 5.44 -15.50
CA PRO A 112 2.84 6.36 -16.38
C PRO A 112 3.10 7.70 -15.70
N HIS A 113 4.19 8.37 -16.12
CA HIS A 113 4.58 9.64 -15.53
C HIS A 113 3.50 10.71 -15.68
N ASN A 114 2.87 10.79 -16.83
CA ASN A 114 1.84 11.81 -17.05
C ASN A 114 0.62 11.58 -16.16
N PHE A 115 0.26 10.35 -15.87
CA PHE A 115 -0.79 10.04 -14.89
C PHE A 115 -0.41 10.64 -13.53
N ARG A 116 0.85 10.42 -13.13
CA ARG A 116 1.33 10.83 -11.81
C ARG A 116 1.39 12.33 -11.63
N THR A 117 1.48 13.10 -12.72
CA THR A 117 1.62 14.55 -12.63
C THR A 117 0.30 15.30 -12.79
N THR A 118 -0.74 14.65 -13.35
CA THR A 118 -1.98 15.36 -13.70
C THR A 118 -3.19 14.85 -12.97
N ASN A 119 -3.08 13.72 -12.24
CA ASN A 119 -4.22 13.06 -11.63
C ASN A 119 -4.17 13.25 -10.12
N PRO A 120 -5.33 13.43 -9.43
CA PRO A 120 -5.35 13.48 -7.96
C PRO A 120 -4.75 12.23 -7.32
N LEU A 121 -4.74 11.10 -8.03
CA LEU A 121 -4.10 9.87 -7.57
C LEU A 121 -2.62 9.83 -7.91
N GLY A 122 -2.04 10.94 -8.33
CA GLY A 122 -0.63 11.00 -8.77
C GLY A 122 0.39 10.67 -7.71
N ILE A 123 -0.02 10.61 -6.44
CA ILE A 123 0.85 10.13 -5.38
C ILE A 123 1.16 8.63 -5.53
N ALA A 124 0.31 7.89 -6.23
CA ALA A 124 0.55 6.47 -6.45
C ALA A 124 1.64 6.26 -7.49
N SER A 125 2.52 5.30 -7.24
CA SER A 125 3.59 4.94 -8.17
C SER A 125 3.24 3.73 -9.01
N HIS A 126 2.42 2.83 -8.48
CA HIS A 126 2.07 1.58 -9.12
C HIS A 126 0.58 1.29 -8.93
N ILE A 127 0.12 0.32 -9.70
CA ILE A 127 -1.24 -0.16 -9.60
C ILE A 127 -1.20 -1.68 -9.57
N ALA A 128 -2.04 -2.27 -8.74
CA ALA A 128 -2.20 -3.72 -8.66
C ALA A 128 -3.65 -4.06 -8.95
N MET A 129 -3.85 -5.12 -9.74
CA MET A 129 -5.20 -5.59 -10.06
C MET A 129 -5.34 -7.01 -9.52
N VAL A 130 -6.28 -7.18 -8.62
CA VAL A 130 -6.56 -8.45 -7.96
C VAL A 130 -7.95 -8.89 -8.33
N SER A 131 -8.11 -10.13 -8.77
CA SER A 131 -9.39 -10.61 -9.24
C SER A 131 -10.05 -11.62 -8.30
N THR A 132 -9.39 -12.00 -7.21
CA THR A 132 -9.91 -12.98 -6.27
C THR A 132 -9.94 -12.40 -4.87
N PRO A 133 -11.04 -12.49 -4.13
CA PRO A 133 -12.32 -13.11 -4.51
C PRO A 133 -13.17 -12.24 -5.43
N ALA A 134 -12.89 -10.95 -5.53
CA ALA A 134 -13.58 -10.01 -6.39
C ALA A 134 -12.56 -9.10 -7.01
N GLU A 135 -12.92 -8.45 -8.10
CA GLU A 135 -12.03 -7.49 -8.74
C GLU A 135 -11.74 -6.32 -7.83
N LEU A 136 -10.48 -6.04 -7.66
CA LEU A 136 -10.02 -4.95 -6.80
C LEU A 136 -8.82 -4.30 -7.45
N THR A 137 -8.88 -2.97 -7.59
CA THR A 137 -7.77 -2.18 -8.08
C THR A 137 -7.17 -1.45 -6.89
N ILE A 138 -5.87 -1.61 -6.68
CA ILE A 138 -5.16 -1.00 -5.56
C ILE A 138 -4.10 -0.07 -6.12
N PHE A 139 -4.15 1.21 -5.71
CA PHE A 139 -3.11 2.18 -6.05
C PHE A 139 -2.03 2.12 -4.99
N ILE A 140 -0.81 1.81 -5.39
CA ILE A 140 0.29 1.58 -4.47
C ILE A 140 1.07 2.87 -4.29
N LEU A 141 1.21 3.27 -3.04
CA LEU A 141 1.96 4.45 -2.63
C LEU A 141 3.38 4.02 -2.26
N ALA A 142 4.36 4.62 -2.88
CA ALA A 142 5.74 4.22 -2.61
C ALA A 142 6.71 5.39 -2.76
#